data_85a157ae6ac1dbf5de54d947a25ad913
#
_entry.id   85a157ae6ac1dbf5de54d947a25ad913
#
_cell.length_a   1.000
_cell.length_b   1.000
_cell.length_c   1.000
_cell.angle_alpha   90.00
_cell.angle_beta   90.00
_cell.angle_gamma   90.00
#
_symmetry.space_group_name_H-M   'P 1'
#
loop_
_entity.id
_entity.type
_entity.pdbx_description
1 polymer ?
#
loop_
_entity_poly.entity_id
_entity_poly.type
_entity_poly.pdbx_seq_one_letter_code
_entity_poly.pdbx_strand_id
1 'polypeptide(L)'
;MPVRSALLALLLLMPIAIQGRSRIHSPQVKSLQVVVNGNWLSPAVMRLNSSDVLTVSFDELSHDYHRYIYQLEHCEADWRPSEGIFESDWLTGFNGNTIDDYEHSTNTIIPYTHYQLQLPNERCSLKLSGNYRLHVMDEDDDSREVLTAEFMVTEQKMKLSISTSANTDVDTHQSHQQVSMILNYADMPVTNPDEQIYAVVMQNAQEHSVRRGVKPNITTPGGLEWSHNRQLVFDAGNEYRKFEVLDVSHPTMGIERISWDGDNYQAYPFVDEPRPNYLYDEDANGSFCIRNSDYREADTTGEYVWVNYRLRSDAGQRICISGRWTAETPETYVMTYNPAEGLYTASILQKQGYYSYQYLCGTNQLLPSEGSYYQTENQYQALIYYKGTSDRTWRLITSGGTSQE
;
A
#
# COMPACT_ATOMS: atom_id res chain seq x y z
N MET A 1 -6.44 19.30 -58.49
CA MET A 1 -5.39 18.81 -57.55
C MET A 1 -5.89 19.00 -56.15
N PRO A 2 -6.23 17.96 -55.39
CA PRO A 2 -6.66 18.12 -54.00
C PRO A 2 -5.45 18.02 -53.07
N VAL A 3 -5.31 19.03 -52.22
CA VAL A 3 -4.31 19.11 -51.13
C VAL A 3 -4.74 18.14 -50.04
N ARG A 4 -3.95 17.11 -49.78
CA ARG A 4 -4.10 16.19 -48.64
C ARG A 4 -3.51 16.87 -47.40
N SER A 5 -4.38 17.28 -46.48
CA SER A 5 -4.00 17.69 -45.14
C SER A 5 -3.63 16.44 -44.32
N ALA A 6 -2.37 16.29 -44.00
CA ALA A 6 -1.88 15.30 -43.04
C ALA A 6 -2.17 15.82 -41.63
N LEU A 7 -3.10 15.21 -40.93
CA LEU A 7 -3.30 15.43 -39.49
C LEU A 7 -2.17 14.70 -38.75
N LEU A 8 -1.24 15.48 -38.20
CA LEU A 8 -0.21 14.98 -37.30
C LEU A 8 -0.86 14.77 -35.92
N ALA A 9 -1.15 13.53 -35.57
CA ALA A 9 -1.59 13.17 -34.22
C ALA A 9 -0.39 13.31 -33.27
N LEU A 10 -0.38 14.38 -32.49
CA LEU A 10 0.56 14.58 -31.40
C LEU A 10 0.15 13.66 -30.26
N LEU A 11 0.79 12.48 -30.15
CA LEU A 11 0.70 11.65 -28.95
C LEU A 11 1.37 12.43 -27.80
N LEU A 12 0.55 13.06 -26.97
CA LEU A 12 0.98 13.54 -25.67
C LEU A 12 1.34 12.30 -24.83
N LEU A 13 2.62 11.98 -24.75
CA LEU A 13 3.19 11.15 -23.69
C LEU A 13 2.96 11.91 -22.38
N MET A 14 1.83 11.65 -21.72
CA MET A 14 1.69 12.04 -20.31
C MET A 14 2.79 11.29 -19.56
N PRO A 15 3.60 11.96 -18.73
CA PRO A 15 4.51 11.26 -17.85
C PRO A 15 3.66 10.38 -16.94
N ILE A 16 3.84 9.06 -17.04
CA ILE A 16 3.28 8.12 -16.08
C ILE A 16 3.93 8.51 -14.77
N ALA A 17 3.17 9.10 -13.86
CA ALA A 17 3.64 9.34 -12.51
C ALA A 17 3.98 7.97 -11.92
N ILE A 18 5.26 7.72 -11.67
CA ILE A 18 5.74 6.54 -10.96
C ILE A 18 5.22 6.70 -9.54
N GLN A 19 4.27 5.85 -9.17
CA GLN A 19 3.59 5.91 -7.88
C GLN A 19 4.18 4.85 -6.98
N GLY A 20 4.39 5.18 -5.72
CA GLY A 20 4.92 4.27 -4.71
C GLY A 20 3.88 3.24 -4.29
N ARG A 21 3.88 2.07 -4.92
CA ARG A 21 2.99 0.97 -4.58
C ARG A 21 3.59 -0.37 -4.99
N SER A 22 3.57 -1.34 -4.07
CA SER A 22 3.89 -2.73 -4.40
C SER A 22 2.92 -3.29 -5.43
N ARG A 23 3.42 -4.07 -6.39
CA ARG A 23 2.64 -4.63 -7.50
C ARG A 23 3.01 -6.06 -7.79
N ILE A 24 2.00 -6.84 -8.19
CA ILE A 24 2.16 -8.19 -8.72
C ILE A 24 1.98 -8.11 -10.24
N HIS A 25 2.95 -8.62 -10.98
CA HIS A 25 2.99 -8.62 -12.44
C HIS A 25 2.66 -9.99 -13.05
N SER A 26 2.92 -11.07 -12.30
CA SER A 26 2.59 -12.44 -12.72
C SER A 26 1.22 -12.87 -12.19
N PRO A 27 0.33 -13.44 -13.02
CA PRO A 27 -0.96 -13.95 -12.56
C PRO A 27 -0.82 -15.16 -11.60
N GLN A 28 0.32 -15.84 -11.62
CA GLN A 28 0.62 -16.97 -10.73
C GLN A 28 1.04 -16.51 -9.33
N VAL A 29 1.47 -15.27 -9.17
CA VAL A 29 1.91 -14.73 -7.87
C VAL A 29 0.73 -14.10 -7.14
N LYS A 30 0.60 -14.39 -5.84
CA LYS A 30 -0.48 -13.93 -4.97
C LYS A 30 0.05 -13.54 -3.58
N SER A 31 -0.82 -12.94 -2.79
CA SER A 31 -0.63 -12.70 -1.35
C SER A 31 0.66 -11.96 -0.99
N LEU A 32 1.07 -10.97 -1.81
CA LEU A 32 2.26 -10.17 -1.53
C LEU A 32 2.09 -9.39 -0.22
N GLN A 33 2.97 -9.66 0.74
CA GLN A 33 3.06 -8.95 2.01
C GLN A 33 4.42 -8.25 2.11
N VAL A 34 4.43 -7.02 2.60
CA VAL A 34 5.64 -6.20 2.83
C VAL A 34 5.53 -5.62 4.23
N VAL A 35 6.22 -6.21 5.19
CA VAL A 35 5.98 -5.99 6.61
C VAL A 35 7.28 -5.74 7.36
N VAL A 36 7.32 -4.77 8.26
CA VAL A 36 8.46 -4.51 9.14
C VAL A 36 8.15 -5.01 10.54
N ASN A 37 9.02 -5.85 11.11
CA ASN A 37 8.88 -6.41 12.46
C ASN A 37 7.54 -7.10 12.72
N GLY A 38 6.91 -7.69 11.71
CA GLY A 38 5.60 -8.33 11.81
C GLY A 38 4.42 -7.38 11.98
N ASN A 39 4.63 -6.07 11.92
CA ASN A 39 3.54 -5.09 12.07
C ASN A 39 2.82 -4.86 10.71
N TRP A 40 1.79 -5.65 10.46
CA TRP A 40 0.97 -5.58 9.24
C TRP A 40 0.00 -4.37 9.19
N LEU A 41 -0.21 -3.69 10.33
CA LEU A 41 -1.08 -2.50 10.41
C LEU A 41 -0.37 -1.22 9.95
N SER A 42 0.96 -1.17 10.04
CA SER A 42 1.75 0.00 9.69
C SER A 42 2.33 -0.09 8.28
N PRO A 43 2.61 1.06 7.63
CA PRO A 43 3.41 1.08 6.40
C PRO A 43 4.80 0.48 6.62
N ALA A 44 5.39 -0.08 5.57
CA ALA A 44 6.71 -0.70 5.61
C ALA A 44 7.83 0.35 5.70
N VAL A 45 8.07 0.88 6.89
CA VAL A 45 9.14 1.84 7.18
C VAL A 45 10.06 1.24 8.24
N MET A 46 11.30 0.97 7.87
CA MET A 46 12.33 0.47 8.79
C MET A 46 13.31 1.59 9.16
N ARG A 47 13.93 1.48 10.33
CA ARG A 47 14.95 2.43 10.80
C ARG A 47 16.34 1.97 10.35
N LEU A 48 17.08 2.89 9.77
CA LEU A 48 18.45 2.64 9.36
C LEU A 48 19.34 2.35 10.58
N ASN A 49 20.22 1.35 10.46
CA ASN A 49 21.14 0.93 11.53
C ASN A 49 20.44 0.49 12.85
N SER A 50 19.22 -0.01 12.76
CA SER A 50 18.48 -0.61 13.88
C SER A 50 18.44 -2.14 13.75
N SER A 51 17.70 -2.76 14.66
CA SER A 51 17.37 -4.19 14.58
C SER A 51 16.06 -4.46 13.80
N ASP A 52 15.53 -3.47 13.07
CA ASP A 52 14.33 -3.65 12.28
C ASP A 52 14.59 -4.65 11.12
N VAL A 53 13.63 -5.52 10.90
CA VAL A 53 13.65 -6.53 9.84
C VAL A 53 12.45 -6.32 8.93
N LEU A 54 12.71 -6.09 7.66
CA LEU A 54 11.70 -6.14 6.60
C LEU A 54 11.50 -7.59 6.18
N THR A 55 10.26 -8.05 6.14
CA THR A 55 9.87 -9.32 5.55
C THR A 55 9.03 -9.05 4.31
N VAL A 56 9.43 -9.58 3.18
CA VAL A 56 8.67 -9.61 1.93
C VAL A 56 8.30 -11.06 1.67
N SER A 57 7.03 -11.37 1.60
CA SER A 57 6.55 -12.72 1.32
C SER A 57 5.46 -12.72 0.25
N PHE A 58 5.39 -13.80 -0.50
CA PHE A 58 4.40 -14.02 -1.55
C PHE A 58 4.24 -15.51 -1.84
N ASP A 59 3.13 -15.86 -2.45
CA ASP A 59 2.86 -17.23 -2.90
C ASP A 59 2.91 -17.32 -4.42
N GLU A 60 3.45 -18.41 -4.93
CA GLU A 60 3.35 -18.81 -6.33
C GLU A 60 2.41 -20.02 -6.42
N LEU A 61 1.39 -19.93 -7.30
CA LEU A 61 0.29 -20.91 -7.38
C LEU A 61 0.72 -22.19 -8.12
N SER A 62 1.73 -22.87 -7.57
CA SER A 62 2.13 -24.23 -7.95
C SER A 62 2.93 -24.88 -6.82
N HIS A 63 3.17 -26.20 -6.91
CA HIS A 63 4.17 -26.90 -6.08
C HIS A 63 5.53 -27.04 -6.80
N ASP A 64 5.72 -26.38 -7.93
CA ASP A 64 6.99 -26.36 -8.62
C ASP A 64 7.94 -25.36 -7.96
N TYR A 65 9.20 -25.70 -7.88
CA TYR A 65 10.21 -24.74 -7.44
C TYR A 65 10.60 -23.84 -8.59
N HIS A 66 10.46 -22.52 -8.38
CA HIS A 66 10.97 -21.49 -9.27
C HIS A 66 12.14 -20.76 -8.61
N ARG A 67 13.17 -20.49 -9.36
CA ARG A 67 14.32 -19.76 -8.88
C ARG A 67 14.09 -18.27 -9.02
N TYR A 68 13.66 -17.62 -7.94
CA TYR A 68 13.47 -16.18 -7.89
C TYR A 68 14.75 -15.46 -7.48
N ILE A 69 15.08 -14.38 -8.20
CA ILE A 69 16.16 -13.45 -7.88
C ILE A 69 15.53 -12.14 -7.45
N TYR A 70 16.06 -11.53 -6.39
CA TYR A 70 15.67 -10.19 -5.99
C TYR A 70 16.77 -9.18 -6.27
N GLN A 71 16.38 -7.98 -6.70
CA GLN A 71 17.22 -6.80 -6.86
C GLN A 71 16.61 -5.63 -6.13
N LEU A 72 17.46 -4.82 -5.50
CA LEU A 72 17.08 -3.59 -4.83
C LEU A 72 17.39 -2.39 -5.71
N GLU A 73 16.53 -1.40 -5.68
CA GLU A 73 16.71 -0.10 -6.32
C GLU A 73 16.46 0.99 -5.28
N HIS A 74 17.41 1.95 -5.16
CA HIS A 74 17.19 3.14 -4.34
C HIS A 74 16.42 4.18 -5.15
N CYS A 75 15.38 4.78 -4.56
CA CYS A 75 14.49 5.74 -5.21
C CYS A 75 14.49 7.10 -4.49
N GLU A 76 14.26 8.15 -5.27
CA GLU A 76 14.02 9.51 -4.78
C GLU A 76 12.68 9.62 -4.01
N ALA A 77 12.41 10.76 -3.38
CA ALA A 77 11.19 11.01 -2.63
C ALA A 77 9.89 10.86 -3.46
N ASP A 78 9.98 10.92 -4.77
CA ASP A 78 8.86 10.72 -5.72
C ASP A 78 8.88 9.33 -6.38
N TRP A 79 9.65 8.40 -5.84
CA TRP A 79 9.80 7.01 -6.29
C TRP A 79 10.49 6.82 -7.64
N ARG A 80 11.07 7.86 -8.25
CA ARG A 80 11.96 7.68 -9.41
C ARG A 80 13.29 7.08 -8.95
N PRO A 81 13.92 6.22 -9.77
CA PRO A 81 15.25 5.71 -9.48
C PRO A 81 16.25 6.83 -9.17
N SER A 82 17.12 6.61 -8.20
CA SER A 82 18.17 7.59 -7.84
C SER A 82 19.36 7.49 -8.78
N GLU A 83 19.42 8.36 -9.77
CA GLU A 83 20.46 8.36 -10.79
C GLU A 83 21.82 8.96 -10.32
N GLY A 84 21.79 9.73 -9.22
CA GLY A 84 22.96 10.49 -8.74
C GLY A 84 23.94 9.72 -7.87
N ILE A 85 23.66 8.45 -7.53
CA ILE A 85 24.42 7.63 -6.58
C ILE A 85 24.76 6.27 -7.18
N PHE A 86 25.89 5.69 -6.72
CA PHE A 86 26.27 4.34 -7.09
C PHE A 86 25.64 3.31 -6.11
N GLU A 87 25.48 2.08 -6.56
CA GLU A 87 24.99 0.99 -5.72
C GLU A 87 25.79 0.85 -4.42
N SER A 88 27.10 0.97 -4.48
CA SER A 88 27.99 0.95 -3.33
C SER A 88 27.75 2.09 -2.31
N ASP A 89 27.04 3.14 -2.67
CA ASP A 89 26.72 4.25 -1.75
C ASP A 89 25.56 3.90 -0.80
N TRP A 90 24.65 3.03 -1.24
CA TRP A 90 23.43 2.69 -0.49
C TRP A 90 23.29 1.20 -0.12
N LEU A 91 24.06 0.30 -0.75
CA LEU A 91 24.04 -1.14 -0.48
C LEU A 91 25.42 -1.62 0.00
N THR A 92 25.43 -2.55 0.94
CA THR A 92 26.57 -3.39 1.30
C THR A 92 26.28 -4.83 0.90
N GLY A 93 27.23 -5.50 0.27
CA GLY A 93 27.08 -6.86 -0.24
C GLY A 93 26.76 -6.85 -1.73
N PHE A 94 25.94 -7.77 -2.18
CA PHE A 94 25.62 -7.98 -3.59
C PHE A 94 24.14 -7.71 -3.86
N ASN A 95 23.85 -7.16 -5.02
CA ASN A 95 22.51 -7.04 -5.58
C ASN A 95 22.29 -8.21 -6.57
N GLY A 96 21.04 -8.68 -6.71
CA GLY A 96 20.76 -9.83 -7.57
C GLY A 96 21.01 -11.18 -6.89
N ASN A 97 20.49 -11.36 -5.68
CA ASN A 97 20.57 -12.60 -4.91
C ASN A 97 19.31 -13.45 -5.07
N THR A 98 19.46 -14.77 -4.94
CA THR A 98 18.33 -15.72 -4.92
C THR A 98 17.52 -15.62 -3.63
N ILE A 99 16.22 -15.88 -3.74
CA ILE A 99 15.31 -16.11 -2.62
C ILE A 99 15.35 -17.61 -2.33
N ASP A 100 16.02 -18.01 -1.25
CA ASP A 100 16.25 -19.43 -0.91
C ASP A 100 15.27 -19.93 0.17
N ASP A 101 14.53 -19.05 0.81
CA ASP A 101 13.55 -19.40 1.84
C ASP A 101 12.18 -19.59 1.17
N TYR A 102 11.78 -20.87 1.07
CA TYR A 102 10.50 -21.25 0.48
C TYR A 102 9.96 -22.54 1.12
N GLU A 103 8.64 -22.65 1.15
CA GLU A 103 7.93 -23.85 1.62
C GLU A 103 6.72 -24.13 0.73
N HIS A 104 6.45 -25.44 0.48
CA HIS A 104 5.25 -25.86 -0.23
C HIS A 104 4.04 -25.85 0.69
N SER A 105 2.90 -25.47 0.15
CA SER A 105 1.63 -25.54 0.89
C SER A 105 1.28 -26.96 1.30
N THR A 106 0.61 -27.09 2.44
CA THR A 106 0.23 -28.38 3.01
C THR A 106 -1.26 -28.43 3.27
N ASN A 107 -1.90 -29.51 2.81
CA ASN A 107 -3.34 -29.76 2.96
C ASN A 107 -4.25 -28.68 2.34
N THR A 108 -3.82 -28.06 1.25
CA THR A 108 -4.58 -27.08 0.48
C THR A 108 -5.11 -27.70 -0.80
N ILE A 109 -6.28 -27.24 -1.27
CA ILE A 109 -6.88 -27.64 -2.55
C ILE A 109 -6.13 -26.95 -3.70
N ILE A 110 -5.91 -25.64 -3.56
CA ILE A 110 -5.08 -24.90 -4.50
C ILE A 110 -3.64 -24.98 -4.01
N PRO A 111 -2.75 -25.71 -4.72
CA PRO A 111 -1.36 -25.82 -4.31
C PRO A 111 -0.62 -24.52 -4.57
N TYR A 112 0.30 -24.17 -3.69
CA TYR A 112 1.21 -23.03 -3.87
C TYR A 112 2.55 -23.29 -3.18
N THR A 113 3.55 -22.52 -3.58
CA THR A 113 4.84 -22.41 -2.90
C THR A 113 4.93 -21.02 -2.27
N HIS A 114 5.13 -20.99 -0.96
CA HIS A 114 5.34 -19.73 -0.21
C HIS A 114 6.82 -19.35 -0.26
N TYR A 115 7.12 -18.13 -0.65
CA TYR A 115 8.48 -17.56 -0.67
C TYR A 115 8.58 -16.43 0.34
N GLN A 116 9.72 -16.37 1.05
CA GLN A 116 10.00 -15.32 2.02
C GLN A 116 11.42 -14.75 1.83
N LEU A 117 11.54 -13.44 1.95
CA LEU A 117 12.80 -12.72 1.96
C LEU A 117 12.85 -11.78 3.15
N GLN A 118 13.92 -11.82 3.91
CA GLN A 118 14.20 -10.89 5.00
C GLN A 118 15.35 -9.94 4.64
N LEU A 119 15.22 -8.67 5.00
CA LEU A 119 16.25 -7.64 4.86
C LEU A 119 16.40 -6.86 6.18
N PRO A 120 17.66 -6.56 6.64
CA PRO A 120 18.92 -7.00 6.08
C PRO A 120 19.14 -8.51 6.25
N ASN A 121 20.00 -9.09 5.41
CA ASN A 121 20.42 -10.48 5.52
C ASN A 121 21.96 -10.61 5.35
N GLU A 122 22.47 -11.84 5.38
CA GLU A 122 23.90 -12.09 5.26
C GLU A 122 24.51 -11.63 3.92
N ARG A 123 23.68 -11.53 2.85
CA ARG A 123 24.12 -11.20 1.50
C ARG A 123 24.09 -9.72 1.22
N CYS A 124 23.15 -8.97 1.85
CA CYS A 124 23.04 -7.52 1.66
C CYS A 124 22.44 -6.79 2.85
N SER A 125 22.88 -5.54 3.01
CA SER A 125 22.32 -4.60 3.98
C SER A 125 22.32 -3.18 3.43
N LEU A 126 21.39 -2.34 3.93
CA LEU A 126 21.21 -0.98 3.47
C LEU A 126 22.06 0.00 4.28
N LYS A 127 22.65 0.98 3.61
CA LYS A 127 23.51 2.03 4.21
C LYS A 127 22.94 3.43 4.14
N LEU A 128 21.93 3.64 3.31
CA LEU A 128 21.33 4.94 3.06
C LEU A 128 19.85 4.90 3.35
N SER A 129 19.28 5.97 3.86
CA SER A 129 17.84 6.15 4.02
C SER A 129 17.20 6.66 2.74
N GLY A 130 15.93 6.37 2.55
CA GLY A 130 15.16 6.77 1.37
C GLY A 130 14.06 5.78 1.05
N ASN A 131 13.56 5.86 -0.18
CA ASN A 131 12.63 4.88 -0.72
C ASN A 131 13.40 3.75 -1.41
N TYR A 132 12.88 2.56 -1.31
CA TYR A 132 13.45 1.37 -1.93
C TYR A 132 12.39 0.58 -2.66
N ARG A 133 12.73 0.13 -3.84
CA ARG A 133 11.96 -0.85 -4.60
C ARG A 133 12.73 -2.15 -4.68
N LEU A 134 12.10 -3.22 -4.30
CA LEU A 134 12.55 -4.59 -4.48
C LEU A 134 11.90 -5.13 -5.75
N HIS A 135 12.70 -5.58 -6.68
CA HIS A 135 12.28 -6.28 -7.89
C HIS A 135 12.48 -7.77 -7.68
N VAL A 136 11.47 -8.58 -7.90
CA VAL A 136 11.59 -10.03 -7.90
C VAL A 136 11.39 -10.54 -9.32
N MET A 137 12.36 -11.30 -9.80
CA MET A 137 12.43 -11.80 -11.16
C MET A 137 12.50 -13.32 -11.16
N ASP A 138 11.81 -13.94 -12.11
CA ASP A 138 11.92 -15.37 -12.39
C ASP A 138 13.14 -15.60 -13.28
N GLU A 139 14.17 -16.28 -12.75
CA GLU A 139 15.41 -16.56 -13.49
C GLU A 139 15.18 -17.57 -14.63
N ASP A 140 14.20 -18.46 -14.46
CA ASP A 140 13.90 -19.51 -15.44
C ASP A 140 13.07 -19.00 -16.62
N ASP A 141 12.46 -17.80 -16.51
CA ASP A 141 11.68 -17.16 -17.56
C ASP A 141 12.30 -15.81 -18.01
N ASP A 142 13.48 -15.87 -18.60
CA ASP A 142 14.24 -14.74 -19.15
C ASP A 142 14.36 -13.53 -18.18
N SER A 143 14.44 -13.82 -16.88
CA SER A 143 14.46 -12.82 -15.81
C SER A 143 13.24 -11.86 -15.85
N ARG A 144 12.07 -12.39 -16.17
CA ARG A 144 10.83 -11.64 -16.15
C ARG A 144 10.50 -11.18 -14.73
N GLU A 145 10.20 -9.90 -14.58
CA GLU A 145 9.74 -9.36 -13.31
C GLU A 145 8.36 -9.90 -12.95
N VAL A 146 8.25 -10.55 -11.80
CA VAL A 146 7.01 -11.16 -11.30
C VAL A 146 6.29 -10.30 -10.28
N LEU A 147 7.04 -9.51 -9.52
CA LEU A 147 6.49 -8.52 -8.60
C LEU A 147 7.49 -7.40 -8.28
N THR A 148 6.97 -6.28 -7.79
CA THR A 148 7.73 -5.23 -7.13
C THR A 148 7.19 -5.02 -5.72
N ALA A 149 8.08 -4.87 -4.73
CA ALA A 149 7.73 -4.55 -3.36
C ALA A 149 8.38 -3.22 -2.95
N GLU A 150 7.60 -2.29 -2.39
CA GLU A 150 8.08 -0.97 -2.02
C GLU A 150 8.10 -0.81 -0.50
N PHE A 151 9.20 -0.26 0.00
CA PHE A 151 9.41 0.02 1.42
C PHE A 151 10.29 1.26 1.60
N MET A 152 10.41 1.72 2.82
CA MET A 152 11.14 2.94 3.15
C MET A 152 12.12 2.69 4.29
N VAL A 153 13.23 3.44 4.28
CA VAL A 153 14.25 3.40 5.32
C VAL A 153 14.46 4.81 5.88
N THR A 154 14.28 5.00 7.19
CA THR A 154 14.35 6.30 7.85
C THR A 154 15.53 6.40 8.82
N GLU A 155 16.09 7.61 8.99
CA GLU A 155 17.19 7.88 9.95
C GLU A 155 16.72 8.33 11.32
N GLN A 156 15.51 8.88 11.44
CA GLN A 156 14.93 9.47 12.65
C GLN A 156 15.81 10.58 13.28
N LYS A 157 16.41 11.43 12.45
CA LYS A 157 17.32 12.52 12.91
C LYS A 157 16.63 13.85 13.18
N MET A 158 15.43 14.08 12.64
CA MET A 158 14.60 15.23 12.97
C MET A 158 13.43 14.79 13.83
N LYS A 159 12.86 15.72 14.60
CA LYS A 159 11.68 15.44 15.44
C LYS A 159 10.43 15.92 14.73
N LEU A 160 9.48 15.03 14.51
CA LEU A 160 8.21 15.31 13.87
C LEU A 160 7.07 15.04 14.83
N SER A 161 6.22 16.03 15.04
CA SER A 161 4.93 15.89 15.72
C SER A 161 3.82 16.05 14.69
N ILE A 162 2.82 15.18 14.74
CA ILE A 162 1.68 15.18 13.85
C ILE A 162 0.40 15.09 14.68
N SER A 163 -0.62 15.85 14.32
CA SER A 163 -1.93 15.85 14.95
C SER A 163 -3.02 16.04 13.92
N THR A 164 -4.23 15.62 14.25
CA THR A 164 -5.42 15.75 13.41
C THR A 164 -6.53 16.49 14.14
N SER A 165 -7.37 17.19 13.39
CA SER A 165 -8.54 17.89 13.89
C SER A 165 -9.71 17.75 12.93
N ALA A 166 -10.90 17.58 13.48
CA ALA A 166 -12.17 17.66 12.74
C ALA A 166 -12.70 19.11 12.62
N ASN A 167 -12.03 20.07 13.25
CA ASN A 167 -12.26 21.50 12.99
C ASN A 167 -11.29 21.94 11.91
N THR A 168 -11.73 21.89 10.67
CA THR A 168 -10.91 22.11 9.47
C THR A 168 -11.10 23.50 8.88
N ASP A 169 -10.23 23.92 7.97
CA ASP A 169 -10.36 25.17 7.20
C ASP A 169 -11.47 25.11 6.13
N VAL A 170 -12.14 23.98 5.98
CA VAL A 170 -13.23 23.76 5.01
C VAL A 170 -14.58 23.60 5.71
N ASP A 171 -14.64 22.80 6.75
CA ASP A 171 -15.84 22.57 7.55
C ASP A 171 -15.49 22.31 9.02
N THR A 172 -16.49 22.28 9.87
CA THR A 172 -16.33 21.97 11.30
C THR A 172 -17.20 20.77 11.64
N HIS A 173 -16.58 19.66 12.05
CA HIS A 173 -17.24 18.42 12.46
C HIS A 173 -18.26 17.90 11.41
N GLN A 174 -17.87 17.85 10.13
CA GLN A 174 -18.71 17.32 9.06
C GLN A 174 -18.05 16.14 8.34
N SER A 175 -17.35 16.41 7.25
CA SER A 175 -16.87 15.36 6.35
C SER A 175 -15.36 15.33 6.15
N HIS A 176 -14.63 16.26 6.79
CA HIS A 176 -13.18 16.36 6.62
C HIS A 176 -12.41 16.25 7.93
N GLN A 177 -11.14 15.89 7.79
CA GLN A 177 -10.13 15.94 8.83
C GLN A 177 -8.92 16.71 8.29
N GLN A 178 -8.28 17.49 9.16
CA GLN A 178 -7.11 18.29 8.80
C GLN A 178 -5.92 17.90 9.63
N VAL A 179 -4.79 17.66 8.95
CA VAL A 179 -3.51 17.32 9.57
C VAL A 179 -2.72 18.61 9.85
N SER A 180 -2.15 18.68 11.03
CA SER A 180 -1.13 19.69 11.41
C SER A 180 0.16 18.99 11.79
N MET A 181 1.30 19.60 11.44
CA MET A 181 2.62 19.03 11.71
C MET A 181 3.58 20.09 12.20
N ILE A 182 4.48 19.69 13.09
CA ILE A 182 5.62 20.50 13.54
C ILE A 182 6.88 19.67 13.34
N LEU A 183 7.81 20.17 12.54
CA LEU A 183 9.14 19.61 12.32
C LEU A 183 10.17 20.44 13.05
N ASN A 184 10.97 19.80 13.91
CA ASN A 184 12.14 20.40 14.52
C ASN A 184 13.39 19.77 13.89
N TYR A 185 14.30 20.62 13.42
CA TYR A 185 15.50 20.17 12.69
C TYR A 185 16.50 19.42 13.59
N ALA A 186 16.38 19.56 14.94
CA ALA A 186 17.39 19.10 15.89
C ALA A 186 18.77 19.67 15.49
N ASP A 187 19.76 18.81 15.30
CA ASP A 187 21.12 19.21 14.93
C ASP A 187 21.37 19.19 13.40
N MET A 188 20.31 19.03 12.58
CA MET A 188 20.45 18.98 11.13
C MET A 188 20.67 20.37 10.53
N PRO A 189 21.68 20.54 9.64
CA PRO A 189 22.00 21.84 9.03
C PRO A 189 21.02 22.18 7.90
N VAL A 190 19.89 22.79 8.21
CA VAL A 190 18.93 23.29 7.23
C VAL A 190 19.14 24.77 7.01
N THR A 191 19.60 25.14 5.83
CA THR A 191 19.90 26.54 5.45
C THR A 191 18.87 27.12 4.48
N ASN A 192 18.28 26.27 3.62
CA ASN A 192 17.21 26.64 2.70
C ASN A 192 16.12 25.56 2.75
N PRO A 193 15.13 25.68 3.67
CA PRO A 193 14.09 24.67 3.83
C PRO A 193 13.29 24.37 2.56
N ASP A 194 13.04 25.37 1.72
CA ASP A 194 12.25 25.24 0.50
C ASP A 194 12.85 24.27 -0.52
N GLU A 195 14.17 24.17 -0.54
CA GLU A 195 14.92 23.28 -1.44
C GLU A 195 15.39 22.01 -0.75
N GLN A 196 15.58 22.04 0.57
CA GLN A 196 16.20 20.96 1.33
C GLN A 196 15.19 20.04 2.03
N ILE A 197 13.93 20.47 2.20
CA ILE A 197 12.88 19.68 2.87
C ILE A 197 11.76 19.39 1.89
N TYR A 198 11.40 18.11 1.80
CA TYR A 198 10.27 17.63 1.02
C TYR A 198 9.36 16.80 1.89
N ALA A 199 8.13 17.26 2.09
CA ALA A 199 7.16 16.60 2.95
C ALA A 199 6.13 15.83 2.11
N VAL A 200 5.86 14.59 2.53
CA VAL A 200 4.80 13.75 2.00
C VAL A 200 3.87 13.37 3.14
N VAL A 201 2.56 13.52 2.93
CA VAL A 201 1.54 13.15 3.93
C VAL A 201 0.51 12.26 3.28
N MET A 202 0.09 11.22 3.98
CA MET A 202 -0.90 10.25 3.48
C MET A 202 -1.87 9.82 4.58
N GLN A 203 -3.06 9.42 4.16
CA GLN A 203 -4.11 8.84 5.01
C GLN A 203 -4.15 7.33 4.75
N ASN A 204 -4.16 6.52 5.83
CA ASN A 204 -4.32 5.07 5.79
C ASN A 204 -3.33 4.33 4.87
N ALA A 205 -2.16 4.93 4.62
CA ALA A 205 -1.17 4.44 3.65
C ALA A 205 -1.75 4.17 2.25
N GLN A 206 -2.82 4.87 1.88
CA GLN A 206 -3.48 4.72 0.58
C GLN A 206 -2.91 5.70 -0.45
N GLU A 207 -2.56 5.17 -1.63
CA GLU A 207 -1.93 5.94 -2.70
C GLU A 207 -2.78 7.13 -3.16
N HIS A 208 -4.09 6.96 -3.26
CA HIS A 208 -5.01 8.02 -3.70
C HIS A 208 -5.07 9.21 -2.73
N SER A 209 -4.66 9.03 -1.46
CA SER A 209 -4.65 10.06 -0.43
C SER A 209 -3.33 10.85 -0.37
N VAL A 210 -2.27 10.40 -1.06
CA VAL A 210 -0.92 10.96 -0.89
C VAL A 210 -0.84 12.43 -1.32
N ARG A 211 -0.33 13.27 -0.43
CA ARG A 211 -0.01 14.69 -0.68
C ARG A 211 1.50 14.86 -0.72
N ARG A 212 2.06 15.24 -1.85
CA ARG A 212 3.50 15.34 -2.08
C ARG A 212 3.96 16.80 -2.16
N GLY A 213 5.14 17.10 -1.60
CA GLY A 213 5.75 18.42 -1.66
C GLY A 213 4.96 19.50 -0.93
N VAL A 214 4.26 19.12 0.16
CA VAL A 214 3.42 20.04 0.94
C VAL A 214 4.29 21.10 1.59
N LYS A 215 4.07 22.37 1.21
CA LYS A 215 4.86 23.50 1.73
C LYS A 215 4.39 23.89 3.14
N PRO A 216 5.33 24.25 4.04
CA PRO A 216 4.97 24.74 5.37
C PRO A 216 4.30 26.11 5.31
N ASN A 217 3.50 26.44 6.31
CA ASN A 217 2.92 27.78 6.49
C ASN A 217 3.83 28.68 7.32
N ILE A 218 4.61 28.10 8.23
CA ILE A 218 5.48 28.85 9.13
C ILE A 218 6.89 28.26 9.06
N THR A 219 7.89 29.14 8.92
CA THR A 219 9.29 28.79 8.97
C THR A 219 9.95 29.51 10.15
N THR A 220 10.64 28.75 10.99
CA THR A 220 11.41 29.25 12.11
C THR A 220 12.89 28.86 11.96
N PRO A 221 13.82 29.49 12.70
CA PRO A 221 15.24 29.11 12.63
C PRO A 221 15.50 27.63 12.98
N GLY A 222 14.65 26.98 13.77
CA GLY A 222 14.81 25.61 14.23
C GLY A 222 13.83 24.60 13.64
N GLY A 223 12.93 25.00 12.73
CA GLY A 223 11.92 24.08 12.24
C GLY A 223 10.89 24.66 11.31
N LEU A 224 9.93 23.82 10.94
CA LEU A 224 8.80 24.12 10.06
C LEU A 224 7.49 23.75 10.72
N GLU A 225 6.41 24.46 10.37
CA GLU A 225 5.07 24.15 10.84
C GLU A 225 4.08 24.20 9.69
N TRP A 226 3.21 23.19 9.65
CA TRP A 226 2.05 23.07 8.78
C TRP A 226 0.80 23.15 9.65
N SER A 227 0.31 24.34 9.91
CA SER A 227 -0.93 24.61 10.64
C SER A 227 -1.89 25.37 9.69
N HIS A 228 -3.16 25.04 9.75
CA HIS A 228 -4.16 25.64 8.84
C HIS A 228 -3.75 25.54 7.36
N ASN A 229 -3.17 24.38 6.97
CA ASN A 229 -2.74 24.13 5.61
C ASN A 229 -3.84 23.39 4.84
N ARG A 230 -4.47 24.08 3.90
CA ARG A 230 -5.56 23.49 3.10
C ARG A 230 -5.16 22.29 2.24
N GLN A 231 -3.86 22.13 1.92
CA GLN A 231 -3.37 20.93 1.23
C GLN A 231 -3.42 19.70 2.13
N LEU A 232 -3.53 19.88 3.44
CA LEU A 232 -3.60 18.80 4.44
C LEU A 232 -5.04 18.61 4.97
N VAL A 233 -6.03 19.05 4.25
CA VAL A 233 -7.43 18.67 4.47
C VAL A 233 -7.72 17.42 3.64
N PHE A 234 -8.26 16.41 4.29
CA PHE A 234 -8.60 15.11 3.72
C PHE A 234 -10.10 14.86 3.89
N ASP A 235 -10.72 14.19 2.91
CA ASP A 235 -12.01 13.56 3.15
C ASP A 235 -11.84 12.55 4.29
N ALA A 236 -12.67 12.64 5.32
CA ALA A 236 -12.56 11.74 6.46
C ALA A 236 -12.91 10.29 6.07
N GLY A 237 -13.74 10.11 5.03
CA GLY A 237 -14.21 8.80 4.65
C GLY A 237 -15.07 8.15 5.72
N ASN A 238 -15.08 6.84 5.74
CA ASN A 238 -15.78 6.02 6.73
C ASN A 238 -14.87 4.85 7.14
N GLU A 239 -15.19 4.18 8.26
CA GLU A 239 -14.49 2.97 8.67
C GLU A 239 -14.46 1.95 7.52
N TYR A 240 -13.34 1.27 7.35
CA TYR A 240 -13.21 0.29 6.27
C TYR A 240 -14.15 -0.89 6.51
N ARG A 241 -14.67 -1.43 5.43
CA ARG A 241 -15.37 -2.72 5.46
C ARG A 241 -14.36 -3.82 5.72
N LYS A 242 -14.80 -4.92 6.32
CA LYS A 242 -13.91 -6.02 6.67
C LYS A 242 -14.63 -7.36 6.65
N PHE A 243 -13.86 -8.40 6.43
CA PHE A 243 -14.27 -9.79 6.65
C PHE A 243 -13.06 -10.64 7.01
N GLU A 244 -13.35 -11.84 7.50
CA GLU A 244 -12.36 -12.89 7.71
C GLU A 244 -12.81 -14.19 7.07
N VAL A 245 -11.88 -14.89 6.43
CA VAL A 245 -12.03 -16.30 6.08
C VAL A 245 -11.00 -17.07 6.88
N LEU A 246 -11.38 -17.56 8.06
CA LEU A 246 -10.48 -18.30 8.95
C LEU A 246 -10.62 -19.81 8.80
N ASP A 247 -11.78 -20.27 8.32
CA ASP A 247 -12.11 -21.66 8.09
C ASP A 247 -12.94 -21.78 6.80
N VAL A 248 -12.71 -22.82 6.04
CA VAL A 248 -13.45 -23.08 4.80
C VAL A 248 -14.69 -23.95 5.01
N SER A 249 -14.88 -24.51 6.21
CA SER A 249 -16.02 -25.36 6.56
C SER A 249 -17.23 -24.59 7.11
N HIS A 250 -17.02 -23.38 7.62
CA HIS A 250 -18.07 -22.52 8.15
C HIS A 250 -17.76 -21.03 8.02
N PRO A 251 -18.79 -20.16 7.91
CA PRO A 251 -18.60 -18.71 7.85
C PRO A 251 -17.97 -18.15 9.12
N THR A 252 -17.09 -17.16 8.95
CA THR A 252 -16.50 -16.36 10.02
C THR A 252 -16.93 -14.90 9.88
N MET A 253 -16.29 -13.97 10.58
CA MET A 253 -16.70 -12.56 10.62
C MET A 253 -16.90 -11.97 9.22
N GLY A 254 -18.05 -11.35 8.97
CA GLY A 254 -18.35 -10.66 7.70
C GLY A 254 -18.70 -11.58 6.53
N ILE A 255 -18.63 -12.90 6.70
CA ILE A 255 -18.99 -13.90 5.68
C ILE A 255 -20.40 -14.41 5.91
N GLU A 256 -21.27 -14.30 4.89
CA GLU A 256 -22.64 -14.82 4.89
C GLU A 256 -22.66 -16.34 4.74
N ARG A 257 -21.85 -16.86 3.81
CA ARG A 257 -21.77 -18.30 3.54
C ARG A 257 -20.46 -18.69 2.87
N ILE A 258 -20.10 -19.95 3.06
CA ILE A 258 -19.04 -20.62 2.29
C ILE A 258 -19.70 -21.84 1.59
N SER A 259 -19.26 -22.12 0.36
CA SER A 259 -19.73 -23.26 -0.42
C SER A 259 -18.60 -23.87 -1.22
N TRP A 260 -18.77 -25.14 -1.58
CA TRP A 260 -17.91 -25.86 -2.50
C TRP A 260 -18.59 -25.95 -3.87
N ASP A 261 -17.92 -25.56 -4.96
CA ASP A 261 -18.48 -25.57 -6.30
C ASP A 261 -18.16 -26.84 -7.13
N GLY A 262 -17.38 -27.74 -6.55
CA GLY A 262 -16.88 -28.95 -7.20
C GLY A 262 -15.37 -28.97 -7.37
N ASP A 263 -14.75 -27.77 -7.46
CA ASP A 263 -13.34 -27.59 -7.68
C ASP A 263 -12.69 -26.68 -6.60
N ASN A 264 -13.41 -25.65 -6.14
CA ASN A 264 -12.86 -24.64 -5.23
C ASN A 264 -13.86 -24.19 -4.15
N TYR A 265 -13.35 -23.66 -3.07
CA TYR A 265 -14.16 -22.99 -2.06
C TYR A 265 -14.58 -21.59 -2.52
N GLN A 266 -15.85 -21.26 -2.29
CA GLN A 266 -16.50 -20.00 -2.61
C GLN A 266 -16.95 -19.31 -1.32
N ALA A 267 -16.33 -18.19 -0.96
CA ALA A 267 -16.71 -17.36 0.17
C ALA A 267 -17.56 -16.18 -0.30
N TYR A 268 -18.65 -15.90 0.38
CA TYR A 268 -19.56 -14.81 0.08
C TYR A 268 -19.65 -13.87 1.27
N PRO A 269 -18.97 -12.72 1.26
CA PRO A 269 -19.25 -11.65 2.20
C PRO A 269 -20.70 -11.21 2.11
N PHE A 270 -21.25 -10.64 3.20
CA PHE A 270 -22.58 -10.01 3.15
C PHE A 270 -22.64 -8.99 2.02
N VAL A 271 -23.85 -8.74 1.48
CA VAL A 271 -24.05 -7.67 0.50
C VAL A 271 -23.72 -6.34 1.16
N ASP A 272 -22.80 -5.62 0.56
CA ASP A 272 -22.42 -4.27 1.01
C ASP A 272 -23.50 -3.27 0.61
N GLU A 273 -24.10 -2.62 1.58
CA GLU A 273 -25.12 -1.60 1.42
C GLU A 273 -24.52 -0.19 1.51
N PRO A 274 -25.15 0.84 0.91
CA PRO A 274 -24.78 2.24 1.13
C PRO A 274 -24.78 2.61 2.62
N ARG A 275 -23.84 3.45 3.03
CA ARG A 275 -23.64 3.85 4.43
C ARG A 275 -24.00 5.33 4.65
N PRO A 276 -25.28 5.68 4.77
CA PRO A 276 -25.74 7.08 4.87
C PRO A 276 -25.45 7.72 6.23
N ASN A 277 -25.05 6.95 7.23
CA ASN A 277 -24.73 7.41 8.57
C ASN A 277 -23.43 6.79 9.05
N TYR A 278 -22.71 7.50 9.94
CA TYR A 278 -21.58 6.95 10.64
C TYR A 278 -22.01 5.87 11.63
N LEU A 279 -21.28 4.76 11.59
CA LEU A 279 -21.35 3.71 12.58
C LEU A 279 -19.91 3.30 12.88
N TYR A 280 -19.51 3.48 14.13
CA TYR A 280 -18.19 3.06 14.59
C TYR A 280 -18.01 1.55 14.39
N ASP A 281 -16.89 1.20 13.80
CA ASP A 281 -16.44 -0.19 13.66
C ASP A 281 -14.92 -0.22 13.65
N GLU A 282 -14.30 -0.95 14.57
CA GLU A 282 -12.84 -1.10 14.61
C GLU A 282 -12.36 -1.84 13.36
N ASP A 283 -11.54 -1.20 12.55
CA ASP A 283 -10.99 -1.75 11.31
C ASP A 283 -9.46 -1.72 11.27
N ALA A 284 -8.87 -2.10 10.15
CA ALA A 284 -7.43 -2.11 9.94
C ALA A 284 -6.97 -1.10 8.87
N ASN A 285 -7.77 -0.07 8.59
CA ASN A 285 -7.45 0.99 7.63
C ASN A 285 -6.98 0.46 6.26
N GLY A 286 -7.67 -0.57 5.74
CA GLY A 286 -7.36 -1.22 4.46
C GLY A 286 -6.22 -2.24 4.51
N SER A 287 -5.68 -2.56 5.67
CA SER A 287 -4.66 -3.60 5.84
C SER A 287 -5.26 -5.00 5.78
N PHE A 288 -4.40 -6.01 5.68
CA PHE A 288 -4.77 -7.41 5.69
C PHE A 288 -3.73 -8.25 6.44
N CYS A 289 -4.16 -9.42 6.87
CA CYS A 289 -3.28 -10.38 7.56
C CYS A 289 -3.68 -11.80 7.17
N ILE A 290 -2.71 -12.58 6.70
CA ILE A 290 -2.91 -14.01 6.44
C ILE A 290 -2.97 -14.74 7.77
N ARG A 291 -4.08 -15.43 8.03
CA ARG A 291 -4.31 -16.22 9.23
C ARG A 291 -5.42 -17.24 9.03
N ASN A 292 -5.40 -18.31 9.81
CA ASN A 292 -6.46 -19.32 9.85
C ASN A 292 -6.83 -19.69 11.29
N SER A 293 -7.90 -20.46 11.48
CA SER A 293 -8.37 -20.89 12.80
C SER A 293 -7.52 -21.99 13.43
N ASP A 294 -6.68 -22.67 12.65
CA ASP A 294 -5.93 -23.83 13.10
C ASP A 294 -4.69 -23.49 13.93
N TYR A 295 -4.38 -22.20 14.08
CA TYR A 295 -3.20 -21.68 14.78
C TYR A 295 -1.89 -22.29 14.29
N ARG A 296 -1.86 -22.77 13.06
CA ARG A 296 -0.68 -23.27 12.38
C ARG A 296 -0.08 -22.19 11.49
N GLU A 297 1.09 -22.46 10.95
CA GLU A 297 1.76 -21.65 9.93
C GLU A 297 0.80 -21.32 8.79
N ALA A 298 0.02 -20.24 8.94
CA ALA A 298 -1.02 -19.84 7.98
C ALA A 298 -0.43 -19.55 6.58
N ASP A 299 0.86 -19.19 6.55
CA ASP A 299 1.58 -18.93 5.32
C ASP A 299 1.69 -20.18 4.42
N THR A 300 1.70 -21.39 5.01
CA THR A 300 1.81 -22.65 4.26
C THR A 300 0.58 -23.57 4.38
N THR A 301 -0.36 -23.26 5.26
CA THR A 301 -1.58 -24.06 5.46
C THR A 301 -2.88 -23.31 5.13
N GLY A 302 -2.80 -22.01 4.83
CA GLY A 302 -3.95 -21.20 4.45
C GLY A 302 -4.46 -21.57 3.07
N GLU A 303 -5.77 -21.88 2.97
CA GLU A 303 -6.42 -22.21 1.71
C GLU A 303 -6.71 -20.95 0.88
N TYR A 304 -6.63 -21.08 -0.44
CA TYR A 304 -7.12 -20.06 -1.37
C TYR A 304 -8.60 -20.28 -1.65
N VAL A 305 -9.39 -19.22 -1.53
CA VAL A 305 -10.83 -19.22 -1.77
C VAL A 305 -11.23 -18.12 -2.74
N TRP A 306 -12.25 -18.36 -3.54
CA TRP A 306 -12.86 -17.32 -4.36
C TRP A 306 -13.79 -16.47 -3.49
N VAL A 307 -13.42 -15.22 -3.25
CA VAL A 307 -14.22 -14.27 -2.49
C VAL A 307 -15.13 -13.50 -3.45
N ASN A 308 -16.44 -13.68 -3.28
CA ASN A 308 -17.47 -13.14 -4.16
C ASN A 308 -18.09 -11.87 -3.56
N TYR A 309 -17.49 -10.72 -3.85
CA TYR A 309 -17.94 -9.41 -3.39
C TYR A 309 -19.25 -9.01 -4.07
N ARG A 310 -20.14 -8.38 -3.31
CA ARG A 310 -21.44 -7.91 -3.77
C ARG A 310 -21.73 -6.54 -3.17
N LEU A 311 -21.93 -5.53 -4.02
CA LEU A 311 -22.20 -4.15 -3.59
C LEU A 311 -23.50 -3.64 -4.20
N ARG A 312 -24.38 -3.08 -3.39
CA ARG A 312 -25.55 -2.33 -3.85
C ARG A 312 -25.17 -0.90 -4.17
N SER A 313 -25.22 -0.54 -5.44
CA SER A 313 -24.98 0.82 -5.92
C SER A 313 -25.70 1.03 -7.25
N ASP A 314 -25.95 2.29 -7.60
CA ASP A 314 -26.57 2.64 -8.88
C ASP A 314 -25.64 2.27 -10.05
N ALA A 315 -26.26 1.79 -11.14
CA ALA A 315 -25.54 1.39 -12.36
C ALA A 315 -24.82 2.57 -13.03
N GLY A 316 -23.81 2.26 -13.84
CA GLY A 316 -23.15 3.23 -14.75
C GLY A 316 -21.86 3.83 -14.21
N GLN A 317 -21.37 3.39 -13.06
CA GLN A 317 -20.06 3.78 -12.52
C GLN A 317 -19.01 2.66 -12.70
N ARG A 318 -17.76 3.04 -12.90
CA ARG A 318 -16.65 2.12 -12.74
C ARG A 318 -16.27 2.08 -11.27
N ILE A 319 -16.54 0.96 -10.61
CA ILE A 319 -16.26 0.75 -9.19
C ILE A 319 -15.14 -0.27 -9.05
N CYS A 320 -14.20 0.02 -8.13
CA CYS A 320 -13.09 -0.87 -7.79
C CYS A 320 -13.06 -1.13 -6.29
N ILE A 321 -12.71 -2.35 -5.91
CA ILE A 321 -12.34 -2.70 -4.53
C ILE A 321 -10.94 -2.18 -4.26
N SER A 322 -10.70 -1.59 -3.09
CA SER A 322 -9.41 -1.02 -2.70
C SER A 322 -9.06 -1.39 -1.27
N GLY A 323 -7.83 -1.85 -1.09
CA GLY A 323 -7.19 -2.13 0.17
C GLY A 323 -5.67 -2.19 -0.04
N ARG A 324 -4.89 -2.29 1.01
CA ARG A 324 -3.42 -2.42 0.90
C ARG A 324 -2.98 -3.74 0.27
N TRP A 325 -3.86 -4.72 0.24
CA TRP A 325 -3.68 -6.03 -0.38
C TRP A 325 -3.97 -6.05 -1.89
N THR A 326 -4.55 -4.99 -2.47
CA THR A 326 -4.88 -4.94 -3.89
C THR A 326 -3.63 -4.64 -4.73
N ALA A 327 -2.67 -5.59 -4.78
CA ALA A 327 -1.36 -5.42 -5.43
C ALA A 327 -1.31 -5.91 -6.89
N GLU A 328 -2.32 -6.64 -7.35
CA GLU A 328 -2.42 -7.14 -8.72
C GLU A 328 -2.79 -6.02 -9.72
N THR A 329 -3.01 -6.37 -10.97
CA THR A 329 -3.47 -5.40 -11.98
C THR A 329 -4.80 -4.77 -11.55
N PRO A 330 -5.03 -3.47 -11.82
CA PRO A 330 -6.25 -2.79 -11.39
C PRO A 330 -7.54 -3.46 -11.87
N GLU A 331 -7.51 -4.12 -13.02
CA GLU A 331 -8.64 -4.83 -13.61
C GLU A 331 -9.14 -5.99 -12.75
N THR A 332 -8.26 -6.61 -11.97
CA THR A 332 -8.61 -7.69 -11.02
C THR A 332 -9.66 -7.25 -10.01
N TYR A 333 -9.65 -5.98 -9.64
CA TYR A 333 -10.49 -5.42 -8.58
C TYR A 333 -11.68 -4.62 -9.09
N VAL A 334 -11.88 -4.56 -10.42
CA VAL A 334 -13.02 -3.88 -11.03
C VAL A 334 -14.27 -4.72 -10.88
N MET A 335 -15.33 -4.10 -10.35
CA MET A 335 -16.63 -4.74 -10.21
C MET A 335 -17.47 -4.63 -11.47
N THR A 336 -18.24 -5.65 -11.78
CA THR A 336 -19.18 -5.69 -12.90
C THR A 336 -20.61 -5.55 -12.38
N TYR A 337 -21.41 -4.68 -13.00
CA TYR A 337 -22.82 -4.52 -12.65
C TYR A 337 -23.65 -5.69 -13.19
N ASN A 338 -24.39 -6.36 -12.31
CA ASN A 338 -25.37 -7.39 -12.64
C ASN A 338 -26.79 -6.79 -12.61
N PRO A 339 -27.40 -6.50 -13.77
CA PRO A 339 -28.71 -5.87 -13.80
C PRO A 339 -29.85 -6.77 -13.31
N ALA A 340 -29.67 -8.10 -13.30
CA ALA A 340 -30.68 -9.02 -12.80
C ALA A 340 -30.82 -8.98 -11.26
N GLU A 341 -29.73 -8.71 -10.57
CA GLU A 341 -29.67 -8.62 -9.12
C GLU A 341 -29.67 -7.16 -8.63
N GLY A 342 -29.37 -6.20 -9.49
CA GLY A 342 -29.20 -4.80 -9.12
C GLY A 342 -27.97 -4.57 -8.26
N LEU A 343 -26.90 -5.36 -8.47
CA LEU A 343 -25.68 -5.35 -7.67
C LEU A 343 -24.45 -5.25 -8.55
N TYR A 344 -23.39 -4.64 -8.04
CA TYR A 344 -22.04 -4.83 -8.53
C TYR A 344 -21.43 -6.07 -7.91
N THR A 345 -20.71 -6.85 -8.71
CA THR A 345 -20.09 -8.11 -8.29
C THR A 345 -18.65 -8.21 -8.75
N ALA A 346 -17.80 -8.84 -7.94
CA ALA A 346 -16.46 -9.25 -8.32
C ALA A 346 -16.10 -10.55 -7.60
N SER A 347 -15.36 -11.43 -8.27
CA SER A 347 -14.86 -12.67 -7.70
C SER A 347 -13.33 -12.64 -7.73
N ILE A 348 -12.70 -12.72 -6.57
CA ILE A 348 -11.25 -12.54 -6.40
C ILE A 348 -10.71 -13.74 -5.63
N LEU A 349 -9.64 -14.36 -6.14
CA LEU A 349 -8.93 -15.43 -5.45
C LEU A 349 -8.07 -14.85 -4.33
N GLN A 350 -8.39 -15.19 -3.08
CA GLN A 350 -7.69 -14.69 -1.90
C GLN A 350 -7.38 -15.82 -0.92
N LYS A 351 -6.25 -15.71 -0.24
CA LYS A 351 -5.85 -16.64 0.81
C LYS A 351 -6.67 -16.43 2.08
N GLN A 352 -6.87 -17.44 2.88
CA GLN A 352 -7.47 -17.30 4.21
C GLN A 352 -6.79 -16.19 5.02
N GLY A 353 -7.60 -15.35 5.65
CA GLY A 353 -7.10 -14.21 6.40
C GLY A 353 -8.16 -13.19 6.75
N TYR A 354 -7.70 -12.09 7.34
CA TYR A 354 -8.46 -10.87 7.58
C TYR A 354 -8.18 -9.88 6.46
N TYR A 355 -9.24 -9.23 5.95
CA TYR A 355 -9.16 -8.25 4.88
C TYR A 355 -9.99 -7.01 5.20
N SER A 356 -9.36 -5.85 5.14
CA SER A 356 -10.00 -4.55 5.27
C SER A 356 -10.02 -3.86 3.90
N TYR A 357 -11.16 -3.27 3.49
CA TYR A 357 -11.36 -2.73 2.15
C TYR A 357 -12.39 -1.61 2.10
N GLN A 358 -12.37 -0.87 1.01
CA GLN A 358 -13.36 0.15 0.66
C GLN A 358 -13.59 0.15 -0.85
N TYR A 359 -14.57 0.91 -1.31
CA TYR A 359 -14.89 1.05 -2.73
C TYR A 359 -14.47 2.41 -3.26
N LEU A 360 -13.78 2.39 -4.40
CA LEU A 360 -13.40 3.60 -5.14
C LEU A 360 -14.15 3.67 -6.46
N CYS A 361 -14.41 4.88 -6.95
CA CYS A 361 -15.02 5.13 -8.25
C CYS A 361 -14.20 6.12 -9.08
N GLY A 362 -14.46 6.14 -10.39
CA GLY A 362 -13.81 7.06 -11.32
C GLY A 362 -12.29 6.96 -11.30
N THR A 363 -11.61 8.07 -11.02
CA THR A 363 -10.16 8.19 -10.93
C THR A 363 -9.66 8.05 -9.48
N ASN A 364 -10.00 6.95 -8.82
CA ASN A 364 -9.60 6.63 -7.44
C ASN A 364 -10.19 7.57 -6.37
N GLN A 365 -11.41 8.03 -6.53
CA GLN A 365 -12.15 8.75 -5.50
C GLN A 365 -12.96 7.77 -4.65
N LEU A 366 -13.12 8.06 -3.36
CA LEU A 366 -14.00 7.28 -2.51
C LEU A 366 -15.41 7.25 -3.10
N LEU A 367 -16.02 6.06 -3.14
CA LEU A 367 -17.38 5.91 -3.65
C LEU A 367 -18.34 6.73 -2.75
N PRO A 368 -19.19 7.62 -3.30
CA PRO A 368 -20.07 8.48 -2.49
C PRO A 368 -20.96 7.72 -1.51
N SER A 369 -21.39 6.51 -1.85
CA SER A 369 -22.20 5.65 -0.96
C SER A 369 -21.43 5.10 0.24
N GLU A 370 -20.10 5.24 0.30
CA GLU A 370 -19.33 4.95 1.51
C GLU A 370 -19.55 5.99 2.61
N GLY A 371 -19.87 7.23 2.23
CA GLY A 371 -20.00 8.34 3.16
C GLY A 371 -18.66 8.95 3.56
N SER A 372 -18.71 10.10 4.24
CA SER A 372 -17.53 10.77 4.80
C SER A 372 -17.91 11.45 6.10
N TYR A 373 -17.30 11.01 7.21
CA TYR A 373 -17.70 11.41 8.55
C TYR A 373 -16.48 11.78 9.38
N TYR A 374 -16.49 12.93 10.03
CA TYR A 374 -15.36 13.42 10.83
C TYR A 374 -14.93 12.48 11.97
N GLN A 375 -15.84 11.61 12.42
CA GLN A 375 -15.61 10.64 13.49
C GLN A 375 -14.72 9.46 13.07
N THR A 376 -14.55 9.24 11.77
CA THR A 376 -13.77 8.11 11.24
C THR A 376 -12.36 8.07 11.83
N GLU A 377 -11.95 6.88 12.31
CA GLU A 377 -10.63 6.65 12.88
C GLU A 377 -9.58 6.40 11.79
N ASN A 378 -9.00 7.47 11.28
CA ASN A 378 -7.96 7.41 10.25
C ASN A 378 -6.57 7.47 10.84
N GLN A 379 -5.64 6.75 10.21
CA GLN A 379 -4.20 6.90 10.44
C GLN A 379 -3.61 7.88 9.43
N TYR A 380 -2.92 8.90 9.93
CA TYR A 380 -2.15 9.81 9.08
C TYR A 380 -0.67 9.58 9.30
N GLN A 381 0.07 9.49 8.19
CA GLN A 381 1.52 9.37 8.21
C GLN A 381 2.16 10.52 7.45
N ALA A 382 3.24 11.05 8.01
CA ALA A 382 4.08 12.04 7.35
C ALA A 382 5.50 11.51 7.20
N LEU A 383 6.08 11.73 6.03
CA LEU A 383 7.44 11.39 5.64
C LEU A 383 8.18 12.69 5.32
N ILE A 384 9.29 12.93 5.98
CA ILE A 384 10.12 14.12 5.75
C ILE A 384 11.44 13.69 5.12
N TYR A 385 11.61 14.11 3.88
CA TYR A 385 12.86 13.92 3.15
C TYR A 385 13.72 15.16 3.26
N TYR A 386 15.02 14.94 3.35
CA TYR A 386 16.05 15.98 3.39
C TYR A 386 17.09 15.75 2.31
N LYS A 387 17.50 16.83 1.66
CA LYS A 387 18.62 16.85 0.72
C LYS A 387 19.48 18.04 1.02
N GLY A 388 20.63 17.83 1.66
CA GLY A 388 21.64 18.88 1.91
C GLY A 388 22.31 19.34 0.63
N THR A 389 23.05 20.44 0.70
CA THR A 389 23.73 21.04 -0.47
C THR A 389 24.77 20.11 -1.12
N SER A 390 25.33 19.17 -0.38
CA SER A 390 26.29 18.17 -0.85
C SER A 390 25.65 16.80 -1.14
N ASP A 391 24.39 16.60 -0.78
CA ASP A 391 23.70 15.33 -0.97
C ASP A 391 23.31 15.16 -2.44
N ARG A 392 23.47 13.94 -2.96
CA ARG A 392 23.14 13.61 -4.34
C ARG A 392 21.71 13.15 -4.52
N THR A 393 21.10 12.63 -3.45
CA THR A 393 19.74 12.07 -3.43
C THR A 393 18.97 12.53 -2.19
N TRP A 394 17.64 12.38 -2.20
CA TRP A 394 16.78 12.61 -1.07
C TRP A 394 16.90 11.46 -0.05
N ARG A 395 17.08 11.82 1.21
CA ARG A 395 17.11 10.88 2.34
C ARG A 395 15.84 11.02 3.16
N LEU A 396 15.20 9.93 3.54
CA LEU A 396 14.08 9.93 4.47
C LEU A 396 14.63 10.16 5.90
N ILE A 397 14.57 11.40 6.34
CA ILE A 397 15.25 11.81 7.58
C ILE A 397 14.41 11.57 8.84
N THR A 398 13.10 11.59 8.70
CA THR A 398 12.17 11.22 9.77
C THR A 398 10.80 10.84 9.20
N SER A 399 10.10 10.00 9.91
CA SER A 399 8.70 9.66 9.67
C SER A 399 7.93 9.71 11.00
N GLY A 400 6.67 10.04 10.93
CA GLY A 400 5.77 10.05 12.07
C GLY A 400 4.35 9.77 11.63
N GLY A 401 3.51 9.37 12.57
CA GLY A 401 2.10 9.10 12.34
C GLY A 401 1.26 9.53 13.54
N THR A 402 -0.05 9.68 13.31
CA THR A 402 -1.01 9.78 14.41
C THR A 402 -1.09 8.42 15.09
N SER A 403 -0.95 8.36 16.41
CA SER A 403 -1.26 7.15 17.16
C SER A 403 -2.79 6.95 17.15
N GLN A 404 -3.24 5.74 16.95
CA GLN A 404 -4.53 5.33 17.48
C GLN A 404 -4.35 5.32 19.00
N GLU A 405 -5.06 6.19 19.72
CA GLU A 405 -5.14 6.13 21.17
C GLU A 405 -6.04 4.97 21.61
#